data_695c3f6df5787a726b31e57ae4c5a481
#
_entry.id   695c3f6df5787a726b31e57ae4c5a481
#
_cell.length_a   1.000
_cell.length_b   1.000
_cell.length_c   1.000
_cell.angle_alpha   90.00
_cell.angle_beta   90.00
_cell.angle_gamma   90.00
#
_symmetry.space_group_name_H-M   'P 1'
#
loop_
_entity.id
_entity.type
_entity.pdbx_description
1 polymer ?
#
loop_
_entity_poly.entity_id
_entity_poly.type
_entity_poly.pdbx_seq_one_letter_code
_entity_poly.pdbx_strand_id
1 'polypeptide(L)'
;MARMGGSRHMKALAAPSVQRIPRKERPWTVKPSPGPHPSDRSLPLLLVVRDLLKLAENNREARKIIAQGEVKVDGKYVKNYKWPVGIMDVIEIPKIGAYYRVLPDPRGTLRLVEIPKEEASLKLVRVEGVTTVKGGHFELHLSGGRNVLIRVEDPKKGGQLPYRPLDSLLLSIPGSQVKDHVEFKVGNLALVVWGRNMGRYGKIVSVTRGWGWERSIVALEDPAGNKFETSLSYVYVVGRDKPLITITG
;
A
#
# COMPACT_ATOMS: atom_id res chain seq x y z
N MET A 1 -37.11 8.62 -0.53
CA MET A 1 -36.11 8.00 -1.44
C MET A 1 -35.04 7.32 -0.61
N ALA A 2 -34.84 6.01 -0.78
CA ALA A 2 -33.78 5.27 -0.12
C ALA A 2 -32.43 5.77 -0.66
N ARG A 3 -31.49 6.11 0.23
CA ARG A 3 -30.14 6.53 -0.15
C ARG A 3 -29.40 5.33 -0.75
N MET A 4 -29.16 5.33 -2.04
CA MET A 4 -28.24 4.41 -2.69
C MET A 4 -26.80 4.88 -2.38
N GLY A 5 -26.10 4.16 -1.52
CA GLY A 5 -24.69 4.42 -1.16
C GLY A 5 -24.45 4.43 0.36
N GLY A 6 -23.20 4.19 0.75
CA GLY A 6 -22.80 4.17 2.16
C GLY A 6 -22.89 5.55 2.82
N SER A 7 -23.00 5.56 4.16
CA SER A 7 -23.06 6.78 4.96
C SER A 7 -21.87 7.72 4.65
N ARG A 8 -22.14 9.03 4.59
CA ARG A 8 -21.11 10.08 4.44
C ARG A 8 -20.25 10.26 5.70
N HIS A 9 -20.79 9.82 6.84
CA HIS A 9 -20.15 9.93 8.15
C HIS A 9 -19.75 8.54 8.63
N MET A 10 -18.70 8.48 9.45
CA MET A 10 -18.21 7.25 10.06
C MET A 10 -18.16 7.44 11.58
N LYS A 11 -18.87 6.57 12.31
CA LYS A 11 -18.76 6.53 13.77
C LYS A 11 -17.41 5.93 14.16
N ALA A 12 -16.81 6.43 15.25
CA ALA A 12 -15.54 5.94 15.75
C ALA A 12 -15.58 4.44 16.08
N LEU A 13 -16.72 3.93 16.59
CA LEU A 13 -16.91 2.50 16.87
C LEU A 13 -16.92 1.63 15.62
N ALA A 14 -17.35 2.17 14.47
CA ALA A 14 -17.44 1.46 13.20
C ALA A 14 -16.16 1.66 12.34
N ALA A 15 -15.16 2.40 12.83
CA ALA A 15 -13.93 2.63 12.11
C ALA A 15 -13.12 1.33 11.94
N PRO A 16 -12.49 1.11 10.78
CA PRO A 16 -11.58 -0.02 10.57
C PRO A 16 -10.49 -0.08 11.64
N SER A 17 -10.01 -1.28 11.97
CA SER A 17 -8.94 -1.49 12.95
C SER A 17 -7.64 -0.79 12.58
N VAL A 18 -7.39 -0.64 11.28
CA VAL A 18 -6.24 0.08 10.72
C VAL A 18 -6.16 1.54 11.20
N GLN A 19 -7.32 2.17 11.43
CA GLN A 19 -7.39 3.50 12.01
C GLN A 19 -7.25 3.39 13.53
N ARG A 20 -6.04 3.57 14.03
CA ARG A 20 -5.74 3.56 15.47
C ARG A 20 -6.28 4.83 16.14
N ILE A 21 -7.59 4.89 16.34
CA ILE A 21 -8.27 6.02 16.99
C ILE A 21 -8.84 5.62 18.34
N PRO A 22 -8.89 6.53 19.32
CA PRO A 22 -9.57 6.31 20.59
C PRO A 22 -11.09 6.28 20.35
N ARG A 23 -11.65 5.07 20.32
CA ARG A 23 -13.03 4.83 19.86
C ARG A 23 -14.13 5.36 20.79
N LYS A 24 -13.80 5.54 22.09
CA LYS A 24 -14.75 5.98 23.12
C LYS A 24 -14.69 7.48 23.40
N GLU A 25 -13.62 8.18 23.01
CA GLU A 25 -13.45 9.61 23.29
C GLU A 25 -14.37 10.50 22.45
N ARG A 26 -14.57 10.11 21.18
CA ARG A 26 -15.36 10.90 20.23
C ARG A 26 -16.29 10.00 19.41
N PRO A 27 -17.54 10.42 19.21
CA PRO A 27 -18.52 9.60 18.48
C PRO A 27 -18.21 9.50 16.97
N TRP A 28 -17.49 10.46 16.41
CA TRP A 28 -17.24 10.55 14.97
C TRP A 28 -15.75 10.56 14.64
N THR A 29 -15.42 9.92 13.52
CA THR A 29 -14.08 9.97 12.91
C THR A 29 -14.18 10.40 11.45
N VAL A 30 -13.02 10.70 10.87
CA VAL A 30 -12.94 11.09 9.45
C VAL A 30 -13.03 9.85 8.58
N LYS A 31 -14.03 9.80 7.70
CA LYS A 31 -14.17 8.75 6.69
C LYS A 31 -13.26 9.07 5.50
N PRO A 32 -12.43 8.12 5.04
CA PRO A 32 -11.68 8.30 3.79
C PRO A 32 -12.62 8.56 2.62
N SER A 33 -12.22 9.41 1.68
CA SER A 33 -12.88 9.55 0.38
C SER A 33 -12.53 8.38 -0.52
N PRO A 34 -13.32 8.10 -1.58
CA PRO A 34 -12.88 7.20 -2.63
C PRO A 34 -11.53 7.64 -3.22
N GLY A 35 -10.65 6.70 -3.49
CA GLY A 35 -9.31 6.98 -4.01
C GLY A 35 -8.50 5.70 -4.25
N PRO A 36 -7.16 5.78 -4.24
CA PRO A 36 -6.29 4.65 -4.62
C PRO A 36 -6.36 3.45 -3.68
N HIS A 37 -6.79 3.65 -2.44
CA HIS A 37 -6.91 2.58 -1.45
C HIS A 37 -8.34 2.43 -0.96
N PRO A 38 -8.80 1.19 -0.65
CA PRO A 38 -10.11 0.95 -0.10
C PRO A 38 -10.22 1.53 1.32
N SER A 39 -11.43 1.94 1.70
CA SER A 39 -11.67 2.65 2.97
C SER A 39 -11.41 1.83 4.22
N ASP A 40 -11.48 0.51 4.13
CA ASP A 40 -11.22 -0.45 5.22
C ASP A 40 -9.71 -0.68 5.45
N ARG A 41 -8.87 -0.35 4.48
CA ARG A 41 -7.44 -0.58 4.46
C ARG A 41 -6.60 0.69 4.32
N SER A 42 -7.20 1.84 4.59
CA SER A 42 -6.54 3.14 4.45
C SER A 42 -6.79 4.05 5.64
N LEU A 43 -5.88 5.00 5.80
CA LEU A 43 -5.99 6.11 6.74
C LEU A 43 -6.34 7.39 5.99
N PRO A 44 -7.29 8.20 6.44
CA PRO A 44 -7.47 9.53 5.90
C PRO A 44 -6.23 10.40 6.21
N LEU A 45 -5.78 11.18 5.26
CA LEU A 45 -4.58 12.02 5.37
C LEU A 45 -4.61 12.92 6.61
N LEU A 46 -5.79 13.35 7.05
CA LEU A 46 -5.96 14.14 8.27
C LEU A 46 -5.42 13.39 9.51
N LEU A 47 -5.75 12.10 9.66
CA LEU A 47 -5.27 11.30 10.79
C LEU A 47 -3.76 11.08 10.72
N VAL A 48 -3.22 10.95 9.51
CA VAL A 48 -1.77 10.82 9.30
C VAL A 48 -1.06 12.08 9.80
N VAL A 49 -1.52 13.26 9.41
CA VAL A 49 -0.89 14.55 9.78
C VAL A 49 -1.05 14.85 11.28
N ARG A 50 -2.23 14.56 11.85
CA ARG A 50 -2.52 14.88 13.26
C ARG A 50 -1.99 13.83 14.22
N ASP A 51 -2.29 12.55 13.98
CA ASP A 51 -2.09 11.50 14.98
C ASP A 51 -0.74 10.77 14.82
N LEU A 52 -0.29 10.54 13.59
CA LEU A 52 0.95 9.83 13.33
C LEU A 52 2.16 10.78 13.28
N LEU A 53 2.06 11.87 12.53
CA LEU A 53 3.14 12.86 12.38
C LEU A 53 3.13 13.91 13.51
N LYS A 54 1.99 14.06 14.20
CA LYS A 54 1.80 15.06 15.29
C LYS A 54 2.14 16.50 14.85
N LEU A 55 1.90 16.83 13.59
CA LEU A 55 2.14 18.18 13.03
C LEU A 55 1.01 19.16 13.34
N ALA A 56 -0.10 18.68 13.88
CA ALA A 56 -1.25 19.48 14.24
C ALA A 56 -1.89 18.92 15.52
N GLU A 57 -2.30 19.79 16.42
CA GLU A 57 -2.98 19.41 17.66
C GLU A 57 -4.47 19.08 17.43
N ASN A 58 -5.08 19.74 16.48
CA ASN A 58 -6.51 19.61 16.23
C ASN A 58 -6.86 19.43 14.74
N ASN A 59 -8.11 19.03 14.48
CA ASN A 59 -8.59 18.80 13.12
C ASN A 59 -8.59 20.05 12.24
N ARG A 60 -8.78 21.24 12.82
CA ARG A 60 -8.86 22.51 12.07
C ARG A 60 -7.48 22.87 11.53
N GLU A 61 -6.48 22.72 12.35
CA GLU A 61 -5.08 22.96 12.01
C GLU A 61 -4.60 21.97 10.95
N ALA A 62 -4.82 20.65 11.16
CA ALA A 62 -4.47 19.63 10.17
C ALA A 62 -5.12 19.90 8.80
N ARG A 63 -6.39 20.32 8.78
CA ARG A 63 -7.06 20.69 7.53
C ARG A 63 -6.42 21.92 6.87
N LYS A 64 -5.98 22.90 7.65
CA LYS A 64 -5.30 24.11 7.13
C LYS A 64 -3.98 23.75 6.47
N ILE A 65 -3.14 22.93 7.13
CA ILE A 65 -1.87 22.43 6.60
C ILE A 65 -2.09 21.69 5.28
N ILE A 66 -3.07 20.77 5.23
CA ILE A 66 -3.36 20.00 4.02
C ILE A 66 -3.91 20.87 2.90
N ALA A 67 -4.82 21.81 3.21
CA ALA A 67 -5.41 22.72 2.23
C ALA A 67 -4.38 23.67 1.60
N GLN A 68 -3.35 24.05 2.36
CA GLN A 68 -2.22 24.85 1.87
C GLN A 68 -1.31 24.07 0.92
N GLY A 69 -1.49 22.74 0.80
CA GLY A 69 -0.67 21.91 -0.07
C GLY A 69 0.73 21.65 0.49
N GLU A 70 0.87 21.59 1.80
CA GLU A 70 2.17 21.36 2.46
C GLU A 70 2.57 19.87 2.51
N VAL A 71 1.66 18.98 2.11
CA VAL A 71 1.86 17.54 2.13
C VAL A 71 1.72 16.98 0.71
N LYS A 72 2.68 16.16 0.31
CA LYS A 72 2.59 15.36 -0.90
C LYS A 72 2.38 13.90 -0.54
N VAL A 73 1.60 13.22 -1.35
CA VAL A 73 1.45 11.75 -1.32
C VAL A 73 1.84 11.22 -2.69
N ASP A 74 2.79 10.30 -2.72
CA ASP A 74 3.35 9.74 -3.96
C ASP A 74 3.81 10.83 -4.96
N GLY A 75 4.48 11.86 -4.48
CA GLY A 75 5.01 12.98 -5.26
C GLY A 75 3.96 14.00 -5.74
N LYS A 76 2.67 13.83 -5.39
CA LYS A 76 1.59 14.75 -5.75
C LYS A 76 1.09 15.54 -4.56
N TYR A 77 0.90 16.85 -4.71
CA TYR A 77 0.27 17.70 -3.70
C TYR A 77 -1.18 17.31 -3.47
N VAL A 78 -1.53 16.94 -2.25
CA VAL A 78 -2.89 16.53 -1.89
C VAL A 78 -3.51 17.59 -1.00
N LYS A 79 -4.61 18.21 -1.46
CA LYS A 79 -5.39 19.21 -0.72
C LYS A 79 -6.62 18.65 -0.02
N ASN A 80 -6.96 17.38 -0.31
CA ASN A 80 -8.12 16.71 0.29
C ASN A 80 -7.72 16.01 1.59
N TYR A 81 -8.18 16.50 2.72
CA TYR A 81 -7.92 15.94 4.04
C TYR A 81 -8.49 14.52 4.25
N LYS A 82 -9.45 14.09 3.41
CA LYS A 82 -10.04 12.74 3.40
C LYS A 82 -9.30 11.78 2.47
N TRP A 83 -8.21 12.19 1.85
CA TRP A 83 -7.46 11.35 0.92
C TRP A 83 -7.06 10.04 1.60
N PRO A 84 -7.37 8.86 0.99
CA PRO A 84 -6.99 7.57 1.56
C PRO A 84 -5.50 7.33 1.34
N VAL A 85 -4.77 7.22 2.41
CA VAL A 85 -3.35 6.84 2.45
C VAL A 85 -3.26 5.37 2.84
N GLY A 86 -2.57 4.58 2.07
CA GLY A 86 -2.46 3.13 2.26
C GLY A 86 -1.03 2.62 2.32
N ILE A 87 -0.90 1.30 2.28
CA ILE A 87 0.40 0.61 2.34
C ILE A 87 1.26 0.99 1.13
N MET A 88 2.56 1.17 1.38
CA MET A 88 3.60 1.58 0.42
C MET A 88 3.46 3.01 -0.11
N ASP A 89 2.49 3.81 0.35
CA ASP A 89 2.44 5.22 -0.02
C ASP A 89 3.62 5.98 0.61
N VAL A 90 4.17 6.91 -0.16
CA VAL A 90 5.23 7.81 0.29
C VAL A 90 4.63 9.17 0.61
N ILE A 91 4.86 9.64 1.83
CA ILE A 91 4.42 10.95 2.30
C ILE A 91 5.64 11.85 2.39
N GLU A 92 5.58 12.98 1.74
CA GLU A 92 6.62 13.99 1.72
C GLU A 92 6.10 15.28 2.33
N ILE A 93 6.90 15.87 3.21
CA ILE A 93 6.62 17.18 3.83
C ILE A 93 7.76 18.12 3.43
N PRO A 94 7.62 18.86 2.31
CA PRO A 94 8.71 19.64 1.74
C PRO A 94 9.25 20.71 2.69
N LYS A 95 8.40 21.30 3.54
CA LYS A 95 8.81 22.34 4.50
C LYS A 95 9.83 21.85 5.54
N ILE A 96 9.72 20.58 5.92
CA ILE A 96 10.59 19.98 6.96
C ILE A 96 11.69 19.15 6.28
N GLY A 97 11.52 18.82 4.99
CA GLY A 97 12.42 17.92 4.26
C GLY A 97 12.34 16.47 4.73
N ALA A 98 11.21 16.08 5.33
CA ALA A 98 11.00 14.75 5.87
C ALA A 98 10.20 13.89 4.89
N TYR A 99 10.59 12.62 4.79
CA TYR A 99 10.00 11.62 3.91
C TYR A 99 9.62 10.38 4.72
N TYR A 100 8.41 9.91 4.55
CA TYR A 100 7.88 8.76 5.27
C TYR A 100 7.25 7.77 4.32
N ARG A 101 7.43 6.49 4.60
CA ARG A 101 6.72 5.40 3.94
C ARG A 101 5.72 4.78 4.88
N VAL A 102 4.54 4.48 4.36
CA VAL A 102 3.48 3.79 5.11
C VAL A 102 3.71 2.29 5.04
N LEU A 103 3.96 1.69 6.18
CA LEU A 103 4.19 0.26 6.31
C LEU A 103 3.20 -0.39 7.28
N PRO A 104 2.98 -1.71 7.16
CA PRO A 104 2.16 -2.44 8.12
C PRO A 104 2.87 -2.54 9.48
N ASP A 105 2.11 -2.40 10.55
CA ASP A 105 2.56 -2.57 11.94
C ASP A 105 2.09 -3.95 12.46
N PRO A 106 2.92 -4.71 13.20
CA PRO A 106 2.51 -5.96 13.86
C PRO A 106 1.27 -5.84 14.76
N ARG A 107 0.94 -4.64 15.21
CA ARG A 107 -0.28 -4.34 15.98
C ARG A 107 -1.56 -4.30 15.15
N GLY A 108 -1.50 -4.64 13.86
CA GLY A 108 -2.65 -4.61 12.95
C GLY A 108 -3.05 -3.21 12.48
N THR A 109 -2.14 -2.25 12.55
CA THR A 109 -2.33 -0.85 12.12
C THR A 109 -1.31 -0.49 11.04
N LEU A 110 -1.36 0.74 10.56
CA LEU A 110 -0.32 1.30 9.69
C LEU A 110 0.61 2.19 10.51
N ARG A 111 1.90 2.12 10.21
CA ARG A 111 2.94 2.97 10.79
C ARG A 111 3.65 3.77 9.70
N LEU A 112 4.25 4.88 10.10
CA LEU A 112 5.14 5.65 9.25
C LEU A 112 6.59 5.31 9.60
N VAL A 113 7.37 5.03 8.57
CA VAL A 113 8.81 4.81 8.69
C VAL A 113 9.50 5.91 7.91
N GLU A 114 10.45 6.58 8.55
CA GLU A 114 11.26 7.61 7.91
C GLU A 114 12.19 6.97 6.89
N ILE A 115 12.27 7.58 5.70
CA ILE A 115 13.07 7.09 4.58
C ILE A 115 13.98 8.18 4.04
N PRO A 116 15.13 7.82 3.46
CA PRO A 116 16.00 8.80 2.81
C PRO A 116 15.34 9.38 1.56
N LYS A 117 15.74 10.60 1.18
CA LYS A 117 15.20 11.32 0.02
C LYS A 117 15.31 10.54 -1.29
N GLU A 118 16.37 9.77 -1.46
CA GLU A 118 16.59 8.94 -2.66
C GLU A 118 15.51 7.87 -2.80
N GLU A 119 15.17 7.22 -1.70
CA GLU A 119 14.13 6.18 -1.65
C GLU A 119 12.71 6.78 -1.76
N ALA A 120 12.53 8.04 -1.41
CA ALA A 120 11.23 8.72 -1.52
C ALA A 120 10.73 8.83 -2.97
N SER A 121 11.62 8.75 -3.95
CA SER A 121 11.28 8.72 -5.38
C SER A 121 10.84 7.33 -5.89
N LEU A 122 10.86 6.31 -5.02
CA LEU A 122 10.59 4.92 -5.37
C LEU A 122 9.39 4.38 -4.58
N LYS A 123 8.53 3.65 -5.28
CA LYS A 123 7.38 2.97 -4.67
C LYS A 123 7.35 1.52 -5.11
N LEU A 124 7.27 0.62 -4.13
CA LEU A 124 7.05 -0.80 -4.38
C LEU A 124 5.55 -1.06 -4.51
N VAL A 125 5.15 -1.72 -5.60
CA VAL A 125 3.76 -2.07 -5.88
C VAL A 125 3.67 -3.53 -6.30
N ARG A 126 2.55 -4.19 -5.96
CA ARG A 126 2.27 -5.57 -6.37
C ARG A 126 1.42 -5.57 -7.63
N VAL A 127 1.71 -6.48 -8.53
CA VAL A 127 0.85 -6.78 -9.69
C VAL A 127 -0.36 -7.56 -9.20
N GLU A 128 -1.55 -6.98 -9.34
CA GLU A 128 -2.82 -7.62 -8.94
C GLU A 128 -3.46 -8.38 -10.10
N GLY A 129 -3.29 -7.87 -11.30
CA GLY A 129 -3.82 -8.49 -12.51
C GLY A 129 -3.18 -7.93 -13.77
N VAL A 130 -3.43 -8.62 -14.87
CA VAL A 130 -2.99 -8.24 -16.20
C VAL A 130 -4.19 -8.36 -17.14
N THR A 131 -4.44 -7.33 -17.92
CA THR A 131 -5.48 -7.36 -18.97
C THR A 131 -4.90 -6.96 -20.30
N THR A 132 -5.43 -7.57 -21.36
CA THR A 132 -5.10 -7.17 -22.73
C THR A 132 -6.01 -6.02 -23.14
N VAL A 133 -5.44 -4.94 -23.65
CA VAL A 133 -6.18 -3.77 -24.14
C VAL A 133 -6.13 -3.68 -25.67
N LYS A 134 -6.94 -2.77 -26.23
CA LYS A 134 -7.02 -2.54 -27.67
C LYS A 134 -5.63 -2.33 -28.28
N GLY A 135 -5.33 -3.01 -29.37
CA GLY A 135 -4.03 -2.99 -30.04
C GLY A 135 -3.06 -4.08 -29.56
N GLY A 136 -3.52 -5.07 -28.76
CA GLY A 136 -2.67 -6.17 -28.29
C GLY A 136 -1.65 -5.78 -27.22
N HIS A 137 -1.78 -4.59 -26.63
CA HIS A 137 -0.97 -4.14 -25.53
C HIS A 137 -1.47 -4.74 -24.20
N PHE A 138 -0.61 -4.74 -23.16
CA PHE A 138 -0.97 -5.21 -21.83
C PHE A 138 -1.09 -4.06 -20.83
N GLU A 139 -2.15 -4.09 -20.04
CA GLU A 139 -2.31 -3.20 -18.90
C GLU A 139 -2.10 -3.98 -17.62
N LEU A 140 -1.12 -3.55 -16.82
CA LEU A 140 -0.85 -4.09 -15.52
C LEU A 140 -1.68 -3.33 -14.49
N HIS A 141 -2.54 -4.04 -13.76
CA HIS A 141 -3.26 -3.51 -12.62
C HIS A 141 -2.39 -3.69 -11.38
N LEU A 142 -2.02 -2.57 -10.77
CA LEU A 142 -1.10 -2.53 -9.65
C LEU A 142 -1.82 -2.11 -8.37
N SER A 143 -1.31 -2.56 -7.24
CA SER A 143 -1.79 -2.11 -5.95
C SER A 143 -1.67 -0.59 -5.79
N GLY A 144 -2.53 0.00 -4.95
CA GLY A 144 -2.56 1.45 -4.77
C GLY A 144 -3.19 2.20 -5.94
N GLY A 145 -4.08 1.54 -6.72
CA GLY A 145 -4.87 2.16 -7.78
C GLY A 145 -4.06 2.72 -8.94
N ARG A 146 -2.92 2.10 -9.24
CA ARG A 146 -2.05 2.47 -10.36
C ARG A 146 -2.15 1.43 -11.47
N ASN A 147 -2.11 1.90 -12.72
CA ASN A 147 -2.02 1.06 -13.89
C ASN A 147 -0.81 1.46 -14.72
N VAL A 148 -0.16 0.47 -15.33
CA VAL A 148 0.97 0.69 -16.23
C VAL A 148 0.67 -0.02 -17.55
N LEU A 149 0.74 0.71 -18.64
CA LEU A 149 0.56 0.19 -19.98
C LEU A 149 1.90 -0.29 -20.55
N ILE A 150 1.99 -1.57 -20.88
CA ILE A 150 3.13 -2.18 -21.57
C ILE A 150 2.77 -2.27 -23.05
N ARG A 151 3.47 -1.49 -23.87
CA ARG A 151 3.28 -1.51 -25.31
C ARG A 151 4.06 -2.67 -25.92
N VAL A 152 3.39 -3.48 -26.72
CA VAL A 152 3.98 -4.58 -27.49
C VAL A 152 4.19 -4.08 -28.92
N GLU A 153 5.37 -4.31 -29.48
CA GLU A 153 5.70 -3.89 -30.84
C GLU A 153 4.92 -4.69 -31.90
N ASP A 154 4.82 -6.00 -31.70
CA ASP A 154 4.14 -6.93 -32.63
C ASP A 154 3.00 -7.70 -31.94
N PRO A 155 1.76 -7.20 -31.94
CA PRO A 155 0.62 -7.86 -31.28
C PRO A 155 0.31 -9.26 -31.81
N LYS A 156 0.62 -9.50 -33.10
CA LYS A 156 0.34 -10.79 -33.77
C LYS A 156 1.28 -11.92 -33.36
N LYS A 157 2.47 -11.60 -32.88
CA LYS A 157 3.47 -12.59 -32.44
C LYS A 157 3.30 -13.05 -31.00
N GLY A 158 2.25 -12.61 -30.30
CA GLY A 158 1.99 -12.98 -28.91
C GLY A 158 3.13 -12.53 -28.00
N GLY A 159 3.20 -11.26 -27.65
CA GLY A 159 4.24 -10.74 -26.74
C GLY A 159 4.22 -11.52 -25.43
N GLN A 160 5.35 -12.08 -25.04
CA GLN A 160 5.50 -12.67 -23.70
C GLN A 160 5.63 -11.53 -22.69
N LEU A 161 4.69 -11.46 -21.77
CA LEU A 161 4.76 -10.52 -20.69
C LEU A 161 5.66 -11.09 -19.57
N PRO A 162 6.73 -10.38 -19.17
CA PRO A 162 7.61 -10.85 -18.12
C PRO A 162 6.99 -10.74 -16.71
N TYR A 163 5.85 -10.03 -16.57
CA TYR A 163 5.20 -9.74 -15.31
C TYR A 163 4.01 -10.66 -15.07
N ARG A 164 3.92 -11.21 -13.87
CA ARG A 164 2.84 -12.09 -13.42
C ARG A 164 2.09 -11.50 -12.23
N PRO A 165 0.81 -11.87 -12.01
CA PRO A 165 0.13 -11.55 -10.77
C PRO A 165 0.95 -12.03 -9.56
N LEU A 166 0.96 -11.23 -8.48
CA LEU A 166 1.74 -11.37 -7.25
C LEU A 166 3.20 -10.91 -7.33
N ASP A 167 3.75 -10.69 -8.51
CA ASP A 167 5.08 -10.07 -8.64
C ASP A 167 5.06 -8.64 -8.06
N SER A 168 6.21 -8.17 -7.65
CA SER A 168 6.37 -6.79 -7.17
C SER A 168 7.23 -5.99 -8.15
N LEU A 169 6.79 -4.76 -8.40
CA LEU A 169 7.48 -3.81 -9.27
C LEU A 169 7.93 -2.61 -8.44
N LEU A 170 9.15 -2.17 -8.67
CA LEU A 170 9.65 -0.92 -8.13
C LEU A 170 9.40 0.19 -9.16
N LEU A 171 8.51 1.11 -8.82
CA LEU A 171 8.15 2.23 -9.70
C LEU A 171 8.82 3.52 -9.28
N SER A 172 9.18 4.35 -10.25
CA SER A 172 9.54 5.74 -9.98
C SER A 172 8.29 6.58 -9.73
N ILE A 173 8.37 7.48 -8.76
CA ILE A 173 7.32 8.46 -8.43
C ILE A 173 7.83 9.85 -8.87
N PRO A 174 7.00 10.66 -9.54
CA PRO A 174 5.59 10.50 -9.92
C PRO A 174 5.36 9.76 -11.24
N GLY A 175 6.38 9.45 -12.03
CA GLY A 175 6.28 8.99 -13.41
C GLY A 175 5.73 7.57 -13.64
N SER A 176 5.65 6.71 -12.61
CA SER A 176 5.20 5.31 -12.70
C SER A 176 6.01 4.44 -13.69
N GLN A 177 7.27 4.77 -13.93
CA GLN A 177 8.17 3.94 -14.74
C GLN A 177 8.70 2.77 -13.91
N VAL A 178 8.71 1.58 -14.50
CA VAL A 178 9.26 0.38 -13.87
C VAL A 178 10.77 0.49 -13.81
N LYS A 179 11.35 0.44 -12.61
CA LYS A 179 12.80 0.46 -12.36
C LYS A 179 13.37 -0.92 -12.13
N ASP A 180 12.63 -1.75 -11.36
CA ASP A 180 13.04 -3.11 -11.04
C ASP A 180 11.82 -4.01 -10.91
N HIS A 181 12.03 -5.32 -11.00
CA HIS A 181 11.02 -6.35 -10.93
C HIS A 181 11.51 -7.50 -10.06
N VAL A 182 10.68 -7.91 -9.13
CA VAL A 182 10.91 -9.09 -8.29
C VAL A 182 9.76 -10.07 -8.47
N GLU A 183 10.08 -11.25 -8.97
CA GLU A 183 9.12 -12.32 -9.17
C GLU A 183 8.66 -12.90 -7.83
N PHE A 184 7.43 -13.36 -7.77
CA PHE A 184 6.91 -14.14 -6.65
C PHE A 184 7.42 -15.58 -6.75
N LYS A 185 8.55 -15.87 -6.09
CA LYS A 185 9.20 -17.20 -6.05
C LYS A 185 9.58 -17.59 -4.64
N VAL A 186 9.66 -18.92 -4.41
CA VAL A 186 10.25 -19.48 -3.20
C VAL A 186 11.71 -19.01 -3.07
N GLY A 187 12.12 -18.64 -1.86
CA GLY A 187 13.42 -18.07 -1.55
C GLY A 187 13.46 -16.54 -1.47
N ASN A 188 12.53 -15.84 -2.12
CA ASN A 188 12.47 -14.37 -2.08
C ASN A 188 11.90 -13.86 -0.75
N LEU A 189 12.30 -12.64 -0.38
CA LEU A 189 11.79 -11.95 0.81
C LEU A 189 10.40 -11.40 0.58
N ALA A 190 9.51 -11.64 1.53
CA ALA A 190 8.14 -11.16 1.50
C ALA A 190 7.73 -10.50 2.82
N LEU A 191 6.89 -9.50 2.73
CA LEU A 191 6.27 -8.76 3.82
C LEU A 191 4.78 -9.12 3.89
N VAL A 192 4.27 -9.38 5.08
CA VAL A 192 2.83 -9.60 5.29
C VAL A 192 2.15 -8.27 5.54
N VAL A 193 1.23 -7.92 4.66
CA VAL A 193 0.55 -6.61 4.68
C VAL A 193 -0.78 -6.62 5.43
N TRP A 194 -1.41 -7.81 5.60
CA TRP A 194 -2.71 -7.96 6.28
C TRP A 194 -2.79 -9.25 7.09
N GLY A 195 -3.82 -9.34 7.93
CA GLY A 195 -4.12 -10.52 8.74
C GLY A 195 -3.38 -10.56 10.06
N ARG A 196 -3.39 -11.73 10.72
CA ARG A 196 -2.82 -11.93 12.05
C ARG A 196 -1.31 -11.69 12.10
N ASN A 197 -0.60 -12.02 11.02
CA ASN A 197 0.84 -11.88 10.91
C ASN A 197 1.27 -10.56 10.23
N MET A 198 0.41 -9.54 10.22
CA MET A 198 0.69 -8.24 9.63
C MET A 198 1.99 -7.65 10.17
N GLY A 199 2.80 -7.07 9.30
CA GLY A 199 4.08 -6.44 9.64
C GLY A 199 5.26 -7.40 9.81
N ARG A 200 5.03 -8.73 9.80
CA ARG A 200 6.12 -9.72 9.77
C ARG A 200 6.65 -9.87 8.35
N TYR A 201 7.93 -10.12 8.24
CA TYR A 201 8.59 -10.40 6.97
C TYR A 201 9.47 -11.65 7.09
N GLY A 202 9.72 -12.30 5.98
CA GLY A 202 10.54 -13.50 5.95
C GLY A 202 10.74 -14.03 4.53
N LYS A 203 11.54 -15.08 4.40
CA LYS A 203 11.73 -15.79 3.14
C LYS A 203 10.55 -16.70 2.85
N ILE A 204 10.10 -16.75 1.60
CA ILE A 204 9.06 -17.66 1.13
C ILE A 204 9.64 -19.09 1.12
N VAL A 205 9.09 -19.98 1.93
CA VAL A 205 9.51 -21.38 2.03
C VAL A 205 8.70 -22.26 1.09
N SER A 206 7.36 -22.13 1.14
CA SER A 206 6.46 -22.91 0.31
C SER A 206 5.19 -22.13 -0.02
N VAL A 207 4.58 -22.50 -1.14
CA VAL A 207 3.32 -21.93 -1.61
C VAL A 207 2.36 -23.07 -1.90
N THR A 208 1.30 -23.19 -1.11
CA THR A 208 0.21 -24.14 -1.33
C THR A 208 -0.95 -23.39 -1.98
N ARG A 209 -1.25 -23.74 -3.23
CA ARG A 209 -2.42 -23.19 -3.95
C ARG A 209 -3.65 -24.00 -3.57
N GLY A 210 -4.63 -23.34 -2.97
CA GLY A 210 -5.93 -23.92 -2.71
C GLY A 210 -6.76 -24.02 -3.99
N TRP A 211 -7.66 -25.00 -4.02
CA TRP A 211 -8.61 -25.19 -5.11
C TRP A 211 -10.05 -24.96 -4.59
N GLY A 212 -10.86 -24.27 -5.36
CA GLY A 212 -12.25 -24.01 -4.99
C GLY A 212 -12.39 -23.14 -3.71
N TRP A 213 -12.89 -23.74 -2.64
CA TRP A 213 -13.12 -23.09 -1.33
C TRP A 213 -11.86 -22.92 -0.48
N GLU A 214 -10.82 -23.68 -0.79
CA GLU A 214 -9.56 -23.62 -0.05
C GLU A 214 -8.81 -22.33 -0.38
N ARG A 215 -8.30 -21.69 0.67
CA ARG A 215 -7.47 -20.50 0.52
C ARG A 215 -6.04 -20.89 0.18
N SER A 216 -5.45 -20.22 -0.79
CA SER A 216 -4.01 -20.36 -1.04
C SER A 216 -3.21 -19.81 0.13
N ILE A 217 -2.26 -20.61 0.61
CA ILE A 217 -1.43 -20.33 1.79
C ILE A 217 0.03 -20.25 1.38
N VAL A 218 0.75 -19.35 2.03
CA VAL A 218 2.20 -19.19 1.88
C VAL A 218 2.84 -19.39 3.25
N ALA A 219 3.82 -20.28 3.33
CA ALA A 219 4.67 -20.43 4.49
C ALA A 219 5.89 -19.51 4.33
N LEU A 220 6.14 -18.72 5.35
CA LEU A 220 7.25 -17.78 5.46
C LEU A 220 8.13 -18.17 6.63
N GLU A 221 9.43 -17.91 6.52
CA GLU A 221 10.40 -18.10 7.58
C GLU A 221 11.02 -16.75 7.96
N ASP A 222 10.83 -16.35 9.22
CA ASP A 222 11.42 -15.14 9.79
C ASP A 222 12.96 -15.23 9.83
N PRO A 223 13.67 -14.10 9.92
CA PRO A 223 15.12 -14.08 10.15
C PRO A 223 15.55 -14.83 11.43
N ALA A 224 14.63 -15.02 12.38
CA ALA A 224 14.86 -15.81 13.60
C ALA A 224 14.66 -17.33 13.40
N GLY A 225 14.33 -17.81 12.19
CA GLY A 225 14.09 -19.21 11.87
C GLY A 225 12.67 -19.71 12.21
N ASN A 226 11.76 -18.84 12.67
CA ASN A 226 10.39 -19.26 12.97
C ASN A 226 9.55 -19.30 11.70
N LYS A 227 8.89 -20.43 11.47
CA LYS A 227 7.97 -20.60 10.35
C LYS A 227 6.56 -20.15 10.74
N PHE A 228 5.90 -19.44 9.84
CA PHE A 228 4.51 -19.03 10.00
C PHE A 228 3.80 -19.01 8.66
N GLU A 229 2.48 -19.20 8.71
CA GLU A 229 1.65 -19.27 7.52
C GLU A 229 0.74 -18.06 7.40
N THR A 230 0.47 -17.63 6.17
CA THR A 230 -0.42 -16.54 5.86
C THR A 230 -1.14 -16.77 4.52
N SER A 231 -2.24 -16.04 4.30
CA SER A 231 -2.92 -16.07 3.01
C SER A 231 -2.06 -15.46 1.92
N LEU A 232 -2.07 -16.07 0.74
CA LEU A 232 -1.35 -15.62 -0.45
C LEU A 232 -1.71 -14.15 -0.81
N SER A 233 -2.98 -13.76 -0.61
CA SER A 233 -3.45 -12.39 -0.89
C SER A 233 -2.80 -11.32 -0.01
N TYR A 234 -2.22 -11.70 1.13
CA TYR A 234 -1.62 -10.79 2.10
C TYR A 234 -0.11 -10.64 1.94
N VAL A 235 0.48 -11.35 0.99
CA VAL A 235 1.93 -11.38 0.78
C VAL A 235 2.34 -10.37 -0.27
N TYR A 236 3.37 -9.60 0.06
CA TYR A 236 4.07 -8.66 -0.80
C TYR A 236 5.52 -9.06 -0.89
N VAL A 237 6.03 -9.34 -2.08
CA VAL A 237 7.46 -9.58 -2.28
C VAL A 237 8.20 -8.24 -2.20
N VAL A 238 9.21 -8.17 -1.35
CA VAL A 238 9.93 -6.92 -1.07
C VAL A 238 11.37 -6.93 -1.54
N GLY A 239 11.86 -8.09 -1.95
CA GLY A 239 13.22 -8.25 -2.46
C GLY A 239 13.59 -9.70 -2.70
N ARG A 240 14.80 -9.91 -3.16
CA ARG A 240 15.40 -11.25 -3.32
C ARG A 240 16.07 -11.65 -1.99
N ASP A 241 17.37 -11.43 -1.82
CA ASP A 241 18.08 -11.66 -0.55
C ASP A 241 18.05 -10.46 0.38
N LYS A 242 18.00 -9.25 -0.19
CA LYS A 242 17.86 -7.98 0.54
C LYS A 242 16.59 -7.28 0.12
N PRO A 243 15.93 -6.55 1.02
CA PRO A 243 14.77 -5.76 0.67
C PRO A 243 15.18 -4.60 -0.25
N LEU A 244 14.37 -4.31 -1.29
CA LEU A 244 14.56 -3.19 -2.22
C LEU A 244 14.23 -1.84 -1.59
N ILE A 245 13.50 -1.86 -0.48
CA ILE A 245 13.02 -0.68 0.24
C ILE A 245 13.25 -0.87 1.74
N THR A 246 13.36 0.22 2.47
CA THR A 246 13.40 0.20 3.94
C THR A 246 12.09 -0.34 4.49
N ILE A 247 12.15 -1.45 5.25
CA ILE A 247 10.99 -2.15 5.85
C ILE A 247 10.97 -1.95 7.37
N THR A 248 12.15 -1.86 7.98
CA THR A 248 12.34 -1.71 9.43
C THR A 248 12.81 -0.31 9.74
N GLY A 249 12.20 0.30 10.72
CA GLY A 249 12.59 1.59 11.31
C GLY A 249 12.26 1.56 12.78
#